data_3c20ae1f1224ed6c705eeca520e4dcf0
#
_entry.id   3c20ae1f1224ed6c705eeca520e4dcf0
#
_cell.length_a   1.000
_cell.length_b   1.000
_cell.length_c   1.000
_cell.angle_alpha   90.00
_cell.angle_beta   90.00
_cell.angle_gamma   90.00
#
_symmetry.space_group_name_H-M   'P 1'
#
loop_
_entity.id
_entity.type
_entity.pdbx_description
1 polymer ?
#
loop_
_entity_poly.entity_id
_entity_poly.type
_entity_poly.pdbx_seq_one_letter_code
_entity_poly.pdbx_strand_id
1 'polypeptide(L)'
;MKVMVDLCVVPMGVGVSVSEQIALCEKIITEAGLESQLHPYGTVIQGDWDEVFETVKKCHLKLHESGVLRIFTNMKIGTRIDKEQSMQDKVDSVLNKL
;
A
#
# COMPACT_ATOMS: atom_id res chain seq x y z
N MET A 1 -13.27 -5.82 9.53
CA MET A 1 -12.53 -6.92 8.90
C MET A 1 -11.14 -6.44 8.55
N LYS A 2 -10.13 -7.17 8.97
CA LYS A 2 -8.74 -6.89 8.62
C LYS A 2 -8.44 -7.31 7.19
N VAL A 3 -7.60 -6.53 6.53
CA VAL A 3 -7.16 -6.78 5.16
C VAL A 3 -5.66 -6.56 5.06
N MET A 4 -5.00 -7.34 4.21
CA MET A 4 -3.62 -7.12 3.81
C MET A 4 -3.61 -6.84 2.32
N VAL A 5 -2.98 -5.75 1.93
CA VAL A 5 -2.95 -5.29 0.54
C VAL A 5 -1.51 -5.07 0.11
N ASP A 6 -1.13 -5.64 -1.01
CA ASP A 6 0.10 -5.25 -1.69
C ASP A 6 -0.27 -4.22 -2.76
N LEU A 7 0.09 -2.97 -2.51
CA LEU A 7 -0.32 -1.81 -3.28
C LEU A 7 0.82 -1.34 -4.20
N CYS A 8 0.52 -1.22 -5.48
CA CYS A 8 1.42 -0.59 -6.45
C CYS A 8 0.67 0.53 -7.16
N VAL A 9 1.02 1.78 -6.84
CA VAL A 9 0.45 2.97 -7.47
C VAL A 9 1.35 3.40 -8.62
N VAL A 10 0.79 3.49 -9.81
CA VAL A 10 1.54 3.82 -11.04
C VAL A 10 1.03 5.15 -11.61
N PRO A 11 1.66 6.28 -11.25
CA PRO A 11 1.35 7.56 -11.87
C PRO A 11 1.83 7.57 -13.31
N MET A 12 0.98 8.05 -14.23
CA MET A 12 1.26 8.08 -15.66
C MET A 12 1.65 9.48 -16.13
N GLY A 13 2.60 9.54 -17.07
CA GLY A 13 2.96 10.82 -17.69
C GLY A 13 3.84 11.75 -16.83
N VAL A 14 4.49 11.21 -15.81
CA VAL A 14 5.36 11.98 -14.89
C VAL A 14 6.85 11.77 -15.17
N GLY A 15 7.21 11.08 -16.25
CA GLY A 15 8.58 10.75 -16.62
C GLY A 15 8.97 9.33 -16.25
N VAL A 16 10.27 9.03 -16.29
CA VAL A 16 10.77 7.67 -16.03
C VAL A 16 10.93 7.36 -14.55
N SER A 17 11.11 8.37 -13.71
CA SER A 17 11.18 8.22 -12.26
C SER A 17 9.85 8.64 -11.62
N VAL A 18 9.36 7.82 -10.70
CA VAL A 18 8.11 8.07 -9.96
C VAL A 18 8.35 8.20 -8.46
N SER A 19 9.63 8.30 -8.05
CA SER A 19 9.99 8.28 -6.63
C SER A 19 9.35 9.41 -5.82
N GLU A 20 9.18 10.59 -6.38
CA GLU A 20 8.52 11.70 -5.68
C GLU A 20 7.04 11.40 -5.41
N GLN A 21 6.35 10.81 -6.37
CA GLN A 21 4.95 10.44 -6.25
C GLN A 21 4.77 9.28 -5.27
N ILE A 22 5.68 8.31 -5.29
CA ILE A 22 5.66 7.20 -4.33
C ILE A 22 5.93 7.72 -2.92
N ALA A 23 6.88 8.64 -2.74
CA ALA A 23 7.14 9.25 -1.44
C ALA A 23 5.91 9.96 -0.87
N LEU A 24 5.15 10.63 -1.72
CA LEU A 24 3.90 11.29 -1.34
C LEU A 24 2.87 10.28 -0.83
N CYS A 25 2.72 9.15 -1.52
CA CYS A 25 1.84 8.07 -1.07
C CYS A 25 2.32 7.45 0.26
N GLU A 26 3.62 7.20 0.41
CA GLU A 26 4.19 6.66 1.64
C GLU A 26 3.93 7.57 2.84
N LYS A 27 4.03 8.87 2.66
CA LYS A 27 3.71 9.85 3.70
C LYS A 27 2.24 9.73 4.14
N ILE A 28 1.32 9.60 3.19
CA ILE A 28 -0.10 9.44 3.48
C ILE A 28 -0.36 8.14 4.26
N ILE A 29 0.26 7.04 3.84
CA ILE A 29 0.14 5.73 4.50
C ILE A 29 0.66 5.81 5.93
N THR A 30 1.82 6.42 6.13
CA THR A 30 2.41 6.60 7.46
C THR A 30 1.53 7.46 8.37
N GLU A 31 1.02 8.57 7.85
CA GLU A 31 0.13 9.48 8.60
C GLU A 31 -1.20 8.82 8.97
N ALA A 32 -1.66 7.85 8.19
CA ALA A 32 -2.86 7.09 8.51
C ALA A 32 -2.68 6.13 9.70
N GLY A 33 -1.44 5.89 10.12
CA GLY A 33 -1.14 5.01 11.25
C GLY A 33 -1.29 3.53 10.95
N LEU A 34 -1.32 3.15 9.67
CA LEU A 34 -1.41 1.75 9.25
C LEU A 34 -0.04 1.08 9.26
N GLU A 35 -0.01 -0.21 9.60
CA GLU A 35 1.19 -1.01 9.40
C GLU A 35 1.51 -1.12 7.92
N SER A 36 2.75 -0.87 7.55
CA SER A 36 3.17 -0.93 6.15
C SER A 36 4.63 -1.30 6.00
N GLN A 37 4.96 -1.88 4.85
CA GLN A 37 6.34 -2.19 4.47
C GLN A 37 6.53 -1.80 3.01
N LEU A 38 7.45 -0.86 2.77
CA LEU A 38 7.87 -0.50 1.42
C LEU A 38 8.77 -1.60 0.85
N HIS A 39 8.56 -1.96 -0.41
CA HIS A 39 9.43 -2.87 -1.15
C HIS A 39 9.66 -2.34 -2.57
N PRO A 40 10.58 -2.95 -3.36
CA PRO A 40 10.96 -2.40 -4.67
C PRO A 40 9.81 -2.19 -5.66
N TYR A 41 8.70 -2.92 -5.52
CA TYR A 41 7.58 -2.86 -6.46
C TYR A 41 6.27 -2.37 -5.86
N GLY A 42 6.29 -1.90 -4.62
CA GLY A 42 5.06 -1.44 -3.98
C GLY A 42 5.17 -1.32 -2.48
N THR A 43 4.02 -1.36 -1.84
CA THR A 43 3.91 -1.25 -0.39
C THR A 43 2.86 -2.22 0.13
N VAL A 44 3.23 -3.05 1.08
CA VAL A 44 2.25 -3.89 1.78
C VAL A 44 1.66 -3.08 2.91
N ILE A 45 0.33 -3.05 2.99
CA ILE A 45 -0.42 -2.33 4.01
C ILE A 45 -1.35 -3.31 4.70
N GLN A 46 -1.44 -3.22 6.01
CA GLN A 46 -2.34 -4.04 6.81
C GLN A 46 -3.16 -3.17 7.74
N GLY A 47 -4.43 -3.45 7.85
CA GLY A 47 -5.33 -2.76 8.76
C GLY A 47 -6.78 -3.11 8.52
N ASP A 48 -7.67 -2.30 9.07
CA ASP A 48 -9.09 -2.44 8.82
C ASP A 48 -9.43 -2.10 7.37
N TRP A 49 -10.32 -2.88 6.77
CA TRP A 49 -10.71 -2.75 5.37
C TRP A 49 -11.03 -1.31 4.97
N ASP A 50 -11.90 -0.65 5.74
CA ASP A 50 -12.34 0.70 5.40
C ASP A 50 -11.20 1.71 5.50
N GLU A 51 -10.34 1.60 6.51
CA GLU A 51 -9.20 2.49 6.70
C GLU A 51 -8.16 2.32 5.60
N VAL A 52 -7.87 1.07 5.21
CA VAL A 52 -6.91 0.78 4.13
C VAL A 52 -7.40 1.38 2.81
N PHE A 53 -8.66 1.14 2.44
CA PHE A 53 -9.19 1.65 1.18
C PHE A 53 -9.39 3.16 1.17
N GLU A 54 -9.73 3.76 2.31
CA GLU A 54 -9.76 5.22 2.42
C GLU A 54 -8.36 5.81 2.21
N THR A 55 -7.34 5.16 2.74
CA THR A 55 -5.94 5.57 2.56
C THR A 55 -5.49 5.48 1.09
N VAL A 56 -5.86 4.40 0.41
CA VAL A 56 -5.61 4.25 -1.04
C VAL A 56 -6.28 5.37 -1.83
N LYS A 57 -7.52 5.69 -1.51
CA LYS A 57 -8.26 6.80 -2.12
C LYS A 57 -7.52 8.14 -1.91
N LYS A 58 -7.05 8.39 -0.70
CA LYS A 58 -6.28 9.60 -0.39
C LYS A 58 -4.99 9.71 -1.22
N CYS A 59 -4.32 8.61 -1.47
CA CYS A 59 -3.15 8.58 -2.35
C CYS A 59 -3.51 9.03 -3.77
N HIS A 60 -4.59 8.52 -4.33
CA HIS A 60 -5.07 8.93 -5.65
C HIS A 60 -5.45 10.41 -5.69
N LEU A 61 -6.23 10.86 -4.71
CA LEU A 61 -6.67 12.27 -4.65
C LEU A 61 -5.48 13.22 -4.55
N LYS A 62 -4.51 12.90 -3.72
CA LYS A 62 -3.32 13.73 -3.55
C LYS A 62 -2.45 13.80 -4.80
N LEU A 63 -2.28 12.67 -5.47
CA LEU A 63 -1.54 12.63 -6.74
C LEU A 63 -2.25 13.44 -7.83
N HIS A 64 -3.55 13.32 -7.95
CA HIS A 64 -4.31 14.14 -8.90
C HIS A 64 -4.22 15.62 -8.56
N GLU A 65 -4.30 15.97 -7.29
CA GLU A 65 -4.13 17.36 -6.83
C GLU A 65 -2.74 17.91 -7.19
N SER A 66 -1.71 17.07 -7.16
CA SER A 66 -0.34 17.46 -7.52
C SER A 66 -0.11 17.57 -9.04
N GLY A 67 -1.10 17.25 -9.85
CA GLY A 67 -1.03 17.41 -11.30
C GLY A 67 -0.93 16.10 -12.10
N VAL A 68 -0.95 14.94 -11.45
CA VAL A 68 -0.96 13.66 -12.16
C VAL A 68 -2.34 13.43 -12.75
N LEU A 69 -2.43 13.31 -14.08
CA LEU A 69 -3.72 13.21 -14.77
C LEU A 69 -4.27 11.79 -14.78
N ARG A 70 -3.41 10.79 -14.78
CA ARG A 70 -3.83 9.39 -14.88
C ARG A 70 -3.00 8.51 -13.97
N ILE A 71 -3.68 7.63 -13.23
CA ILE A 71 -3.06 6.73 -12.26
C ILE A 71 -3.62 5.33 -12.49
N PHE A 72 -2.73 4.34 -12.61
CA PHE A 72 -3.09 2.94 -12.47
C PHE A 72 -2.66 2.43 -11.11
N THR A 73 -3.51 1.63 -10.48
CA THR A 73 -3.18 1.00 -9.21
C THR A 73 -3.44 -0.49 -9.31
N ASN A 74 -2.42 -1.27 -9.01
CA ASN A 74 -2.53 -2.71 -8.84
C ASN A 74 -2.56 -3.03 -7.36
N MET A 75 -3.51 -3.88 -6.97
CA MET A 75 -3.61 -4.33 -5.58
C MET A 75 -3.79 -5.85 -5.54
N LYS A 76 -2.97 -6.49 -4.73
CA LYS A 76 -3.19 -7.87 -4.32
C LYS A 76 -3.83 -7.80 -2.94
N ILE A 77 -5.03 -8.35 -2.79
CA ILE A 77 -5.85 -8.22 -1.58
C ILE A 77 -6.03 -9.59 -0.96
N GLY A 78 -5.74 -9.71 0.32
CA GLY A 78 -6.00 -10.92 1.08
C GLY A 78 -6.75 -10.63 2.37
N THR A 79 -7.69 -11.50 2.71
CA THR A 79 -8.40 -11.48 4.00
C THR A 79 -8.32 -12.86 4.61
N ARG A 80 -8.40 -12.89 5.93
CA ARG A 80 -8.34 -14.12 6.69
C ARG A 80 -9.18 -13.99 7.94
N ILE A 81 -10.05 -14.96 8.19
CA ILE A 81 -10.96 -14.95 9.35
C ILE A 81 -10.73 -16.10 10.34
N ASP A 82 -9.79 -17.00 10.04
CA ASP A 82 -9.49 -18.15 10.91
C ASP A 82 -8.52 -17.81 12.05
N LYS A 83 -7.66 -16.80 11.86
CA LYS A 83 -6.76 -16.29 12.90
C LYS A 83 -6.27 -14.90 12.54
N GLU A 84 -5.75 -14.16 13.52
CA GLU A 84 -5.02 -12.93 13.29
C GLU A 84 -3.58 -13.26 12.88
N GLN A 85 -3.08 -12.57 11.86
CA GLN A 85 -1.72 -12.73 11.38
C GLN A 85 -1.25 -11.42 10.78
N SER A 86 -0.11 -10.89 11.28
CA SER A 86 0.51 -9.70 10.73
C SER A 86 1.33 -10.03 9.49
N MET A 87 1.73 -9.00 8.74
CA MET A 87 2.65 -9.19 7.61
C MET A 87 3.99 -9.77 8.08
N GLN A 88 4.48 -9.36 9.25
CA GLN A 88 5.72 -9.89 9.82
C GLN A 88 5.57 -11.35 10.21
N ASP A 89 4.43 -11.76 10.77
CA ASP A 89 4.17 -13.16 11.10
C ASP A 89 4.25 -14.06 9.88
N LYS A 90 3.74 -13.59 8.74
CA LYS A 90 3.81 -14.36 7.47
C LYS A 90 5.26 -14.53 7.01
N VAL A 91 6.07 -13.49 7.10
CA VAL A 91 7.48 -13.54 6.75
C VAL A 91 8.23 -14.49 7.70
N ASP A 92 8.02 -14.32 9.00
CA ASP A 92 8.66 -15.14 10.03
C ASP A 92 8.30 -16.62 9.89
N SER A 93 7.06 -16.92 9.54
CA SER A 93 6.62 -18.31 9.29
C SER A 93 7.43 -19.00 8.19
N VAL A 94 7.82 -18.26 7.17
CA VAL A 94 8.70 -18.79 6.11
C VAL A 94 10.14 -18.86 6.58
N LEU A 95 10.65 -17.79 7.19
CA LEU A 95 12.04 -17.72 7.66
C LEU A 95 12.36 -18.84 8.65
N ASN A 96 11.43 -19.19 9.53
CA ASN A 96 11.60 -20.25 10.51
C ASN A 96 11.67 -21.66 9.90
N LYS A 97 11.37 -21.80 8.61
CA LYS A 97 11.44 -23.08 7.89
C LYS A 97 12.66 -23.20 6.96
N LEU A 98 13.45 -22.16 6.87
CA LEU A 98 14.64 -22.14 6.02
C LEU A 98 15.91 -22.75 6.68
#